data_836708d5fbf534a17e3683171cc372fb
#
_entry.id   836708d5fbf534a17e3683171cc372fb
#
_cell.length_a   1.000
_cell.length_b   1.000
_cell.length_c   1.000
_cell.angle_alpha   90.00
_cell.angle_beta   90.00
_cell.angle_gamma   90.00
#
_symmetry.space_group_name_H-M   'P 1'
#
loop_
_entity.id
_entity.type
_entity.pdbx_description
1 polymer ?
#
loop_
_entity_poly.entity_id
_entity_poly.type
_entity_poly.pdbx_seq_one_letter_code
_entity_poly.pdbx_strand_id
1 'polypeptide(L)'
;MSRKQRITIDIAGRPYHFIIENEEDEERIRKAGKLIVEKLFQNKQRYNDKDVQDLLAFAALQFAIKTIELETKAGSTEQVDRLIQIGEQLDTFLNQCAES
;
A
#
# COMPACT_ATOMS: atom_id res chain seq x y z
N MET A 1 -1.08 5.37 26.00
CA MET A 1 -2.39 4.81 25.69
C MET A 1 -2.61 4.84 24.18
N SER A 2 -2.78 3.66 23.60
CA SER A 2 -3.07 3.57 22.17
C SER A 2 -4.54 3.90 21.94
N ARG A 3 -4.80 4.97 21.24
CA ARG A 3 -6.14 5.30 20.79
C ARG A 3 -6.33 4.79 19.38
N LYS A 4 -7.29 3.91 19.20
CA LYS A 4 -7.66 3.49 17.86
C LYS A 4 -8.24 4.68 17.11
N GLN A 5 -7.63 5.03 16.02
CA GLN A 5 -8.02 6.18 15.20
C GLN A 5 -8.29 5.70 13.77
N ARG A 6 -9.35 6.22 13.19
CA ARG A 6 -9.70 5.90 11.82
C ARG A 6 -9.12 6.95 10.89
N ILE A 7 -8.41 6.50 9.87
CA ILE A 7 -7.88 7.40 8.84
C ILE A 7 -8.39 6.97 7.47
N THR A 8 -8.40 7.91 6.53
CA THR A 8 -8.82 7.64 5.16
C THR A 8 -7.70 8.03 4.22
N ILE A 9 -7.35 7.11 3.32
CA ILE A 9 -6.32 7.31 2.31
C ILE A 9 -6.97 7.15 0.94
N ASP A 10 -6.80 8.15 0.07
CA ASP A 10 -7.30 8.07 -1.30
C ASP A 10 -6.23 7.48 -2.21
N ILE A 11 -6.58 6.42 -2.91
CA ILE A 11 -5.69 5.77 -3.87
C ILE A 11 -6.48 5.55 -5.16
N ALA A 12 -5.99 6.12 -6.25
CA ALA A 12 -6.60 5.96 -7.58
C ALA A 12 -8.08 6.36 -7.61
N GLY A 13 -8.43 7.43 -6.88
CA GLY A 13 -9.77 7.97 -6.86
C GLY A 13 -10.73 7.27 -5.91
N ARG A 14 -10.25 6.33 -5.12
CA ARG A 14 -11.08 5.61 -4.14
C ARG A 14 -10.57 5.83 -2.73
N PRO A 15 -11.47 6.09 -1.76
CA PRO A 15 -11.07 6.21 -0.37
C PRO A 15 -10.98 4.83 0.30
N TYR A 16 -9.93 4.64 1.08
CA TYR A 16 -9.72 3.42 1.86
C TYR A 16 -9.57 3.79 3.31
N HIS A 17 -10.25 3.08 4.19
CA HIS A 17 -10.28 3.37 5.62
C HIS A 17 -9.41 2.38 6.37
N PHE A 18 -8.61 2.91 7.28
CA PHE A 18 -7.72 2.10 8.11
C PHE A 18 -7.90 2.50 9.57
N ILE A 19 -7.76 1.53 10.45
CA ILE A 19 -7.75 1.78 11.89
C ILE A 19 -6.30 1.67 12.35
N ILE A 20 -5.80 2.74 12.97
CA ILE A 20 -4.42 2.81 13.45
C ILE A 20 -4.42 3.01 14.96
N GLU A 21 -3.33 2.63 15.61
CA GLU A 21 -3.18 2.72 17.06
C GLU A 21 -2.21 3.82 17.47
N ASN A 22 -1.34 4.28 16.57
CA ASN A 22 -0.36 5.31 16.89
C ASN A 22 -0.11 6.22 15.70
N GLU A 23 0.48 7.40 15.99
CA GLU A 23 0.74 8.41 14.97
C GLU A 23 1.81 7.98 13.96
N GLU A 24 2.75 7.14 14.39
CA GLU A 24 3.79 6.63 13.49
C GLU A 24 3.20 5.79 12.38
N ASP A 25 2.21 4.97 12.69
CA ASP A 25 1.53 4.15 11.70
C ASP A 25 0.73 5.01 10.74
N GLU A 26 0.09 6.06 11.25
CA GLU A 26 -0.63 7.00 10.38
C GLU A 26 0.31 7.64 9.37
N GLU A 27 1.45 8.14 9.83
CA GLU A 27 2.44 8.79 8.99
C GLU A 27 2.95 7.84 7.90
N ARG A 28 3.24 6.60 8.28
CA ARG A 28 3.73 5.58 7.35
C ARG A 28 2.68 5.24 6.30
N ILE A 29 1.43 5.08 6.70
CA ILE A 29 0.35 4.75 5.76
C ILE A 29 0.11 5.90 4.79
N ARG A 30 0.11 7.14 5.28
CA ARG A 30 -0.07 8.31 4.41
C ARG A 30 1.08 8.45 3.42
N LYS A 31 2.30 8.22 3.89
CA LYS A 31 3.48 8.26 3.03
C LYS A 31 3.45 7.15 2.00
N ALA A 32 3.06 5.95 2.41
CA ALA A 32 2.93 4.82 1.49
C ALA A 32 1.87 5.09 0.42
N GLY A 33 0.74 5.68 0.81
CA GLY A 33 -0.30 6.06 -0.15
C GLY A 33 0.20 7.05 -1.19
N LYS A 34 0.99 8.03 -0.76
CA LYS A 34 1.61 8.99 -1.68
C LYS A 34 2.53 8.30 -2.67
N LEU A 35 3.35 7.37 -2.19
CA LEU A 35 4.27 6.63 -3.05
C LEU A 35 3.53 5.82 -4.10
N ILE A 36 2.40 5.21 -3.71
CA ILE A 36 1.57 4.44 -4.64
C ILE A 36 1.01 5.36 -5.73
N VAL A 37 0.48 6.52 -5.34
CA VAL A 37 -0.09 7.47 -6.29
C VAL A 37 0.97 7.96 -7.28
N GLU A 38 2.16 8.28 -6.79
CA GLU A 38 3.27 8.69 -7.64
C GLU A 38 3.66 7.58 -8.63
N LYS A 39 3.70 6.35 -8.15
CA LYS A 39 4.05 5.20 -9.00
C LYS A 39 2.98 4.96 -10.06
N LEU A 40 1.71 5.12 -9.70
CA LEU A 40 0.61 5.02 -10.65
C LEU A 40 0.73 6.07 -11.75
N PHE A 41 1.06 7.30 -11.36
CA PHE A 41 1.24 8.38 -12.32
C PHE A 41 2.38 8.06 -13.30
N GLN A 42 3.51 7.60 -12.78
CA GLN A 42 4.66 7.21 -13.61
C GLN A 42 4.32 6.07 -14.54
N ASN A 43 3.62 5.07 -14.03
CA ASN A 43 3.22 3.90 -14.83
C ASN A 43 2.22 4.30 -15.92
N LYS A 44 1.32 5.23 -15.61
CA LYS A 44 0.35 5.70 -16.60
C LYS A 44 1.03 6.41 -17.77
N GLN A 45 2.07 7.18 -17.49
CA GLN A 45 2.83 7.85 -18.54
C GLN A 45 3.54 6.85 -19.46
N ARG A 46 3.99 5.74 -18.87
CA ARG A 46 4.73 4.71 -19.59
C ARG A 46 3.79 3.73 -20.32
N TYR A 47 2.64 3.44 -19.73
CA TYR A 47 1.66 2.47 -20.24
C TYR A 47 0.30 3.13 -20.31
N ASN A 48 0.13 4.06 -21.26
CA ASN A 48 -1.07 4.88 -21.33
C ASN A 48 -2.32 4.11 -21.81
N ASP A 49 -2.12 2.90 -22.34
CA ASP A 49 -3.20 2.04 -22.81
C ASP A 49 -3.73 1.07 -21.74
N LYS A 50 -3.15 1.11 -20.53
CA LYS A 50 -3.54 0.19 -19.46
C LYS A 50 -4.54 0.85 -18.52
N ASP A 51 -5.42 0.04 -17.95
CA ASP A 51 -6.41 0.54 -16.99
C ASP A 51 -5.81 0.66 -15.59
N VAL A 52 -6.60 1.21 -14.67
CA VAL A 52 -6.15 1.46 -13.30
C VAL A 52 -5.76 0.17 -12.60
N GLN A 53 -6.50 -0.91 -12.83
CA GLN A 53 -6.20 -2.20 -12.20
C GLN A 53 -4.82 -2.71 -12.62
N ASP A 54 -4.50 -2.62 -13.91
CA ASP A 54 -3.19 -3.03 -14.40
C ASP A 54 -2.08 -2.16 -13.83
N LEU A 55 -2.32 -0.84 -13.78
CA LEU A 55 -1.34 0.10 -13.24
C LEU A 55 -1.08 -0.16 -11.76
N LEU A 56 -2.12 -0.49 -11.00
CA LEU A 56 -1.97 -0.87 -9.59
C LEU A 56 -1.19 -2.16 -9.43
N ALA A 57 -1.47 -3.15 -10.29
CA ALA A 57 -0.72 -4.41 -10.27
C ALA A 57 0.77 -4.17 -10.56
N PHE A 58 1.08 -3.31 -11.52
CA PHE A 58 2.47 -2.96 -11.82
C PHE A 58 3.13 -2.26 -10.64
N ALA A 59 2.43 -1.31 -10.01
CA ALA A 59 2.96 -0.62 -8.83
C ALA A 59 3.23 -1.61 -7.69
N ALA A 60 2.29 -2.51 -7.43
CA ALA A 60 2.46 -3.52 -6.39
C ALA A 60 3.67 -4.41 -6.67
N LEU A 61 3.83 -4.83 -7.92
CA LEU A 61 4.98 -5.65 -8.30
C LEU A 61 6.29 -4.89 -8.12
N GLN A 62 6.33 -3.63 -8.52
CA GLN A 62 7.53 -2.80 -8.38
C GLN A 62 7.93 -2.63 -6.92
N PHE A 63 6.95 -2.39 -6.04
CA PHE A 63 7.21 -2.25 -4.60
C PHE A 63 7.62 -3.59 -3.98
N ALA A 64 7.02 -4.69 -4.42
CA ALA A 64 7.41 -6.02 -3.95
C ALA A 64 8.85 -6.35 -4.31
N ILE A 65 9.25 -6.04 -5.54
CA ILE A 65 10.64 -6.24 -5.98
C ILE A 65 11.58 -5.41 -5.12
N LYS A 66 11.23 -4.15 -4.86
CA LYS A 66 12.04 -3.27 -4.02
C LYS A 66 12.16 -3.81 -2.60
N THR A 67 11.07 -4.35 -2.07
CA THR A 67 11.06 -4.95 -0.74
C THR A 67 12.00 -6.15 -0.67
N ILE A 68 11.98 -7.00 -1.68
CA ILE A 68 12.88 -8.17 -1.75
C ILE A 68 14.34 -7.72 -1.82
N GLU A 69 14.63 -6.69 -2.61
CA GLU A 69 15.98 -6.14 -2.70
C GLU A 69 16.48 -5.62 -1.35
N LEU A 70 15.63 -4.87 -0.64
CA LEU A 70 15.98 -4.32 0.66
C LEU A 70 16.12 -5.42 1.72
N GLU A 71 15.28 -6.43 1.66
CA GLU A 71 15.36 -7.58 2.55
C GLU A 71 16.68 -8.31 2.38
N THR A 72 17.09 -8.53 1.13
CA THR A 72 18.36 -9.20 0.84
C THR A 72 19.55 -8.43 1.37
N LYS A 73 19.51 -7.09 1.26
CA LYS A 73 20.61 -6.23 1.72
C LYS A 73 20.67 -6.12 3.24
N ALA A 74 19.50 -5.97 3.89
CA ALA A 74 19.44 -5.69 5.31
C ALA A 74 19.45 -6.93 6.19
N GLY A 75 19.03 -8.09 5.66
CA GLY A 75 18.88 -9.31 6.44
C GLY A 75 17.83 -9.18 7.54
N SER A 76 16.92 -8.22 7.43
CA SER A 76 15.94 -7.91 8.45
C SER A 76 14.58 -8.54 8.11
N THR A 77 14.17 -9.51 8.92
CA THR A 77 12.88 -10.16 8.78
C THR A 77 11.73 -9.37 9.41
N GLU A 78 12.04 -8.53 10.41
CA GLU A 78 11.01 -7.78 11.13
C GLU A 78 10.26 -6.79 10.23
N GLN A 79 10.96 -6.10 9.35
CA GLN A 79 10.33 -5.15 8.44
C GLN A 79 9.45 -5.85 7.42
N VAL A 80 9.84 -7.03 6.99
CA VAL A 80 9.06 -7.82 6.05
C VAL A 80 7.75 -8.27 6.69
N ASP A 81 7.80 -8.77 7.93
CA ASP A 81 6.61 -9.20 8.64
C ASP A 81 5.60 -8.06 8.79
N ARG A 82 6.08 -6.86 9.07
CA ARG A 82 5.22 -5.69 9.23
C ARG A 82 4.56 -5.30 7.90
N LEU A 83 5.29 -5.38 6.81
CA LEU A 83 4.74 -5.13 5.47
C LEU A 83 3.69 -6.17 5.09
N ILE A 84 3.92 -7.42 5.46
CA ILE A 84 2.95 -8.50 5.23
C ILE A 84 1.66 -8.24 6.00
N GLN A 85 1.76 -7.78 7.24
CA GLN A 85 0.57 -7.46 8.04
C GLN A 85 -0.27 -6.37 7.40
N ILE A 86 0.36 -5.32 6.89
CA ILE A 86 -0.34 -4.25 6.18
C ILE A 86 -0.99 -4.79 4.91
N GLY A 87 -0.28 -5.65 4.18
CA GLY A 87 -0.81 -6.30 2.99
C GLY A 87 -2.02 -7.16 3.29
N GLU A 88 -2.01 -7.89 4.40
CA GLU A 88 -3.15 -8.72 4.82
C GLU A 88 -4.38 -7.88 5.12
N GLN A 89 -4.22 -6.71 5.75
CA GLN A 89 -5.33 -5.80 5.99
C GLN A 89 -5.92 -5.30 4.69
N LEU A 90 -5.09 -4.99 3.72
CA LEU A 90 -5.52 -4.57 2.40
C LEU A 90 -6.29 -5.67 1.68
N ASP A 91 -5.79 -6.90 1.73
CA ASP A 91 -6.43 -8.05 1.11
C ASP A 91 -7.81 -8.29 1.71
N THR A 92 -7.92 -8.21 3.02
CA THR A 92 -9.19 -8.38 3.72
C THR A 92 -10.19 -7.32 3.28
N PHE A 93 -9.74 -6.07 3.19
CA PHE A 93 -10.58 -4.96 2.77
C PHE A 93 -11.04 -5.13 1.32
N LEU A 94 -10.13 -5.51 0.43
CA LEU A 94 -10.45 -5.71 -0.97
C LEU A 94 -11.42 -6.87 -1.17
N ASN A 95 -11.27 -7.94 -0.41
CA ASN A 95 -12.19 -9.08 -0.46
C ASN A 95 -13.59 -8.67 -0.01
N GLN A 96 -13.69 -7.85 1.03
CA GLN A 96 -14.97 -7.34 1.49
C GLN A 96 -15.64 -6.46 0.43
N CYS A 97 -14.85 -5.63 -0.25
CA CYS A 97 -15.37 -4.79 -1.33
C CYS A 97 -15.82 -5.61 -2.53
N ALA A 98 -15.14 -6.72 -2.82
CA ALA A 98 -15.48 -7.56 -3.96
C ALA A 98 -16.78 -8.34 -3.74
N GLU A 99 -17.14 -8.60 -2.49
CA GLU A 99 -18.35 -9.35 -2.13
C GLU A 99 -19.60 -8.48 -2.06
N SER A 100 -19.45 -7.17 -2.05
CA SER A 100 -20.57 -6.25 -1.88
C SER A 100 -21.25 -5.86 -3.20
#